data_10b7db184aa093e0313aa1732525289a
#
_entry.id   10b7db184aa093e0313aa1732525289a
#
_cell.length_a   1.000
_cell.length_b   1.000
_cell.length_c   1.000
_cell.angle_alpha   90.00
_cell.angle_beta   90.00
_cell.angle_gamma   90.00
#
_symmetry.space_group_name_H-M   'P 1'
#
loop_
_entity.id
_entity.type
_entity.pdbx_description
1 polymer ?
#
loop_
_entity_poly.entity_id
_entity_poly.type
_entity_poly.pdbx_seq_one_letter_code
_entity_poly.pdbx_strand_id
1 'polypeptide(L)'
;MQQNDSDCPRLAKHAMVLGSSDNVEPDPPLPTQPIQPRNSAVQSDSTQESDQPEPACMASRASCIKEQGFSEAVAARIEAPQRRSTRTVYEAKWSVFAKWCDSHEVDLRSPPLKAIADFFLHLFEDRKLQPTTIDGYRSAISDKLGNQTINVGKDENLTRLLDSFHRDRPRGRRGVPTWNLSLVLHQLTKASFEPLEDASLKHLTFKTVFLMALASGKRRSEIHAWLYKNIRNQSNWSNVSFYPSPSFLSKNQLAKEGPGSVAPVVIPALAPTLARSSKADRSLCPVRALRCYLDRTSDMRSGKELVFVSFKTGFDRDISPATISSWIKQTVVLCYEQ
;
A
#
# COMPACT_ATOMS: atom_id res chain seq x y z
N MET A 1 42.60 9.36 -20.10
CA MET A 1 42.11 9.79 -18.77
C MET A 1 41.01 8.86 -18.40
N GLN A 2 41.34 7.81 -17.64
CA GLN A 2 40.36 6.86 -17.10
C GLN A 2 39.85 7.42 -15.78
N GLN A 3 38.57 7.75 -15.73
CA GLN A 3 37.91 8.10 -14.49
C GLN A 3 37.63 6.81 -13.69
N ASN A 4 38.13 6.77 -12.47
CA ASN A 4 37.97 5.66 -11.55
C ASN A 4 36.50 5.52 -11.10
N ASP A 5 35.91 4.39 -11.42
CA ASP A 5 34.55 3.95 -11.06
C ASP A 5 34.45 3.41 -9.62
N SER A 6 35.30 3.88 -8.69
CA SER A 6 35.51 3.26 -7.37
C SER A 6 34.70 3.82 -6.22
N ASP A 7 33.81 4.83 -6.42
CA ASP A 7 33.11 5.49 -5.30
C ASP A 7 31.59 5.23 -5.20
N CYS A 8 31.06 4.24 -5.91
CA CYS A 8 29.65 3.90 -5.77
C CYS A 8 29.42 2.99 -4.54
N PRO A 9 28.61 3.40 -3.56
CA PRO A 9 28.35 2.57 -2.36
C PRO A 9 27.80 1.20 -2.73
N ARG A 10 28.29 0.15 -2.06
CA ARG A 10 27.92 -1.27 -2.31
C ARG A 10 26.41 -1.54 -2.20
N LEU A 11 25.70 -0.75 -1.42
CA LEU A 11 24.23 -0.80 -1.30
C LEU A 11 23.54 -0.62 -2.66
N ALA A 12 24.09 0.24 -3.54
CA ALA A 12 23.52 0.48 -4.87
C ALA A 12 23.68 -0.72 -5.82
N LYS A 13 24.74 -1.51 -5.68
CA LYS A 13 25.01 -2.66 -6.56
C LYS A 13 24.09 -3.86 -6.28
N HIS A 14 23.66 -4.05 -5.03
CA HIS A 14 22.72 -5.13 -4.67
C HIS A 14 21.25 -4.80 -4.94
N ALA A 15 20.88 -3.52 -4.97
CA ALA A 15 19.49 -3.11 -5.17
C ALA A 15 18.99 -3.22 -6.63
N MET A 16 19.90 -3.39 -7.60
CA MET A 16 19.53 -3.41 -9.03
C MET A 16 18.98 -4.76 -9.53
N VAL A 17 18.98 -5.82 -8.74
CA VAL A 17 18.69 -7.20 -9.22
C VAL A 17 17.23 -7.62 -9.07
N LEU A 18 16.39 -6.85 -8.37
CA LEU A 18 14.99 -7.20 -8.15
C LEU A 18 14.02 -6.14 -8.69
N GLY A 19 13.99 -6.00 -10.02
CA GLY A 19 12.87 -5.38 -10.72
C GLY A 19 11.71 -6.36 -10.81
N SER A 20 10.68 -6.18 -10.01
CA SER A 20 9.40 -6.83 -10.22
C SER A 20 8.28 -5.80 -10.15
N SER A 21 7.60 -5.71 -11.26
CA SER A 21 6.38 -5.01 -11.56
C SER A 21 5.27 -5.30 -10.56
N ASP A 22 4.59 -4.26 -10.15
CA ASP A 22 3.15 -4.10 -9.96
C ASP A 22 2.87 -2.94 -9.00
N ASN A 23 2.85 -1.73 -9.55
CA ASN A 23 2.30 -0.56 -8.87
C ASN A 23 0.92 -0.27 -9.44
N VAL A 24 -0.12 -0.60 -8.68
CA VAL A 24 -1.43 0.04 -8.84
C VAL A 24 -1.31 1.42 -8.20
N GLU A 25 -1.42 2.47 -8.98
CA GLU A 25 -1.55 3.82 -8.45
C GLU A 25 -2.85 3.94 -7.65
N PRO A 26 -2.83 4.60 -6.50
CA PRO A 26 -4.07 5.02 -5.86
C PRO A 26 -4.76 6.07 -6.76
N ASP A 27 -6.07 5.94 -6.92
CA ASP A 27 -6.92 6.94 -7.57
C ASP A 27 -6.66 8.33 -6.95
N PRO A 28 -6.70 9.42 -7.74
CA PRO A 28 -6.57 10.76 -7.22
C PRO A 28 -7.62 11.00 -6.12
N PRO A 29 -7.29 11.74 -5.05
CA PRO A 29 -8.23 12.03 -3.99
C PRO A 29 -9.42 12.82 -4.55
N LEU A 30 -10.62 12.42 -4.14
CA LEU A 30 -11.84 13.17 -4.38
C LEU A 30 -11.66 14.61 -3.86
N PRO A 31 -12.19 15.64 -4.57
CA PRO A 31 -12.08 17.03 -4.14
C PRO A 31 -12.71 17.20 -2.75
N THR A 32 -11.88 17.58 -1.80
CA THR A 32 -12.28 17.89 -0.42
C THR A 32 -12.97 19.26 -0.44
N GLN A 33 -14.26 19.30 -0.19
CA GLN A 33 -14.94 20.56 0.13
C GLN A 33 -14.47 21.07 1.50
N PRO A 34 -14.30 22.40 1.69
CA PRO A 34 -13.82 22.94 2.95
C PRO A 34 -14.84 22.74 4.07
N ILE A 35 -14.41 22.11 5.15
CA ILE A 35 -15.18 21.94 6.38
C ILE A 35 -15.14 23.25 7.15
N GLN A 36 -16.30 23.89 7.33
CA GLN A 36 -16.46 24.99 8.28
C GLN A 36 -16.50 24.45 9.72
N PRO A 37 -15.91 25.16 10.69
CA PRO A 37 -15.90 24.71 12.09
C PRO A 37 -17.29 24.94 12.73
N ARG A 38 -17.87 23.87 13.27
CA ARG A 38 -19.01 23.97 14.19
C ARG A 38 -18.54 23.83 15.62
N ASN A 39 -18.85 24.85 16.40
CA ASN A 39 -18.63 24.96 17.83
C ASN A 39 -19.45 23.92 18.62
N SER A 40 -18.81 23.50 19.68
CA SER A 40 -19.26 22.59 20.71
C SER A 40 -20.45 23.10 21.53
N ALA A 41 -21.39 22.22 21.86
CA ALA A 41 -22.07 22.22 23.13
C ALA A 41 -22.37 20.79 23.56
N VAL A 42 -21.90 20.46 24.75
CA VAL A 42 -22.14 19.21 25.48
C VAL A 42 -23.60 19.17 25.92
N GLN A 43 -24.30 18.07 25.62
CA GLN A 43 -25.37 17.56 26.47
C GLN A 43 -25.47 16.04 26.31
N SER A 44 -25.36 15.37 27.44
CA SER A 44 -25.70 13.99 27.71
C SER A 44 -27.22 13.80 27.60
N ASP A 45 -27.70 12.82 26.84
CA ASP A 45 -28.74 11.92 27.36
C ASP A 45 -29.01 10.70 26.45
N SER A 46 -29.18 9.57 27.09
CA SER A 46 -29.99 8.37 26.84
C SER A 46 -30.17 7.82 25.39
N THR A 47 -29.68 6.60 25.22
CA THR A 47 -30.24 5.44 24.51
C THR A 47 -31.50 5.69 23.65
N GLN A 48 -31.33 5.77 22.34
CA GLN A 48 -32.34 5.34 21.37
C GLN A 48 -31.61 4.64 20.22
N GLU A 49 -31.92 3.37 20.05
CA GLU A 49 -31.69 2.62 18.81
C GLU A 49 -32.32 3.41 17.65
N SER A 50 -31.51 4.09 16.88
CA SER A 50 -31.95 4.68 15.61
C SER A 50 -31.97 3.58 14.54
N ASP A 51 -33.17 3.14 14.24
CA ASP A 51 -33.56 2.40 13.04
C ASP A 51 -33.20 3.26 11.81
N GLN A 52 -31.94 3.24 11.38
CA GLN A 52 -31.56 3.70 10.07
C GLN A 52 -31.86 2.58 9.09
N PRO A 53 -32.67 2.79 8.04
CA PRO A 53 -32.86 1.79 7.01
C PRO A 53 -31.48 1.48 6.43
N GLU A 54 -31.02 0.25 6.63
CA GLU A 54 -29.86 -0.28 5.91
C GLU A 54 -30.06 0.01 4.42
N PRO A 55 -29.06 0.54 3.71
CA PRO A 55 -29.15 0.73 2.28
C PRO A 55 -29.50 -0.64 1.69
N ALA A 56 -30.60 -0.71 0.94
CA ALA A 56 -31.25 -1.92 0.42
C ALA A 56 -30.18 -2.93 0.00
N CYS A 57 -29.97 -3.91 0.85
CA CYS A 57 -28.90 -4.87 0.73
C CYS A 57 -29.16 -5.65 -0.56
N MET A 58 -28.35 -5.39 -1.59
CA MET A 58 -28.24 -6.35 -2.68
C MET A 58 -27.98 -7.70 -2.04
N ALA A 59 -28.72 -8.71 -2.47
CA ALA A 59 -28.49 -10.08 -2.03
C ALA A 59 -26.98 -10.32 -2.07
N SER A 60 -26.39 -10.60 -0.93
CA SER A 60 -24.93 -10.78 -0.88
C SER A 60 -24.60 -11.94 -1.81
N ARG A 61 -23.38 -11.99 -2.34
CA ARG A 61 -22.92 -13.16 -3.12
C ARG A 61 -23.24 -14.49 -2.38
N ALA A 62 -23.25 -14.47 -1.03
CA ALA A 62 -23.67 -15.56 -0.19
C ALA A 62 -25.15 -15.95 -0.41
N SER A 63 -26.05 -14.99 -0.60
CA SER A 63 -27.46 -15.30 -0.91
C SER A 63 -27.59 -15.98 -2.27
N CYS A 64 -26.89 -15.51 -3.29
CA CYS A 64 -26.85 -16.17 -4.60
C CYS A 64 -26.26 -17.59 -4.55
N ILE A 65 -25.21 -17.79 -3.74
CA ILE A 65 -24.61 -19.12 -3.57
C ILE A 65 -25.56 -20.05 -2.80
N LYS A 66 -26.32 -19.52 -1.82
CA LYS A 66 -27.36 -20.25 -1.11
C LYS A 66 -28.51 -20.64 -2.05
N GLU A 67 -28.96 -19.75 -2.95
CA GLU A 67 -29.96 -20.02 -3.96
C GLU A 67 -29.53 -21.13 -4.94
N GLN A 68 -28.22 -21.32 -5.14
CA GLN A 68 -27.64 -22.43 -5.90
C GLN A 68 -27.58 -23.74 -5.10
N GLY A 69 -28.17 -23.80 -3.89
CA GLY A 69 -28.24 -25.00 -3.07
C GLY A 69 -27.03 -25.30 -2.20
N PHE A 70 -26.05 -24.38 -2.12
CA PHE A 70 -24.93 -24.57 -1.22
C PHE A 70 -25.31 -24.28 0.24
N SER A 71 -24.75 -25.06 1.18
CA SER A 71 -24.95 -24.82 2.60
C SER A 71 -24.31 -23.47 3.02
N GLU A 72 -24.83 -22.90 4.11
CA GLU A 72 -24.30 -21.63 4.65
C GLU A 72 -22.79 -21.67 4.94
N ALA A 73 -22.30 -22.78 5.47
CA ALA A 73 -20.89 -22.99 5.73
C ALA A 73 -20.05 -23.00 4.45
N VAL A 74 -20.57 -23.56 3.36
CA VAL A 74 -19.92 -23.55 2.04
C VAL A 74 -19.96 -22.17 1.43
N ALA A 75 -21.11 -21.47 1.49
CA ALA A 75 -21.25 -20.11 0.99
C ALA A 75 -20.27 -19.16 1.69
N ALA A 76 -20.18 -19.20 3.01
CA ALA A 76 -19.21 -18.43 3.79
C ALA A 76 -17.74 -18.73 3.40
N ARG A 77 -17.43 -19.99 3.08
CA ARG A 77 -16.09 -20.40 2.63
C ARG A 77 -15.76 -19.91 1.22
N ILE A 78 -16.74 -19.88 0.32
CA ILE A 78 -16.58 -19.34 -1.04
C ILE A 78 -16.42 -17.82 -1.01
N GLU A 79 -17.09 -17.12 -0.08
CA GLU A 79 -16.92 -15.67 0.11
C GLU A 79 -15.63 -15.28 0.83
N ALA A 80 -15.09 -16.16 1.67
CA ALA A 80 -13.92 -15.87 2.52
C ALA A 80 -12.59 -15.57 1.80
N PRO A 81 -12.34 -15.95 0.51
CA PRO A 81 -11.01 -15.80 -0.08
C PRO A 81 -10.60 -14.39 -0.47
N GLN A 82 -11.52 -13.42 -0.50
CA GLN A 82 -11.15 -12.07 -0.90
C GLN A 82 -10.37 -11.34 0.21
N ARG A 83 -9.19 -10.81 -0.14
CA ARG A 83 -8.42 -9.96 0.77
C ARG A 83 -9.23 -8.72 1.12
N ARG A 84 -9.17 -8.32 2.40
CA ARG A 84 -9.81 -7.08 2.88
C ARG A 84 -9.52 -5.87 1.98
N SER A 85 -8.27 -5.72 1.51
CA SER A 85 -7.89 -4.64 0.60
C SER A 85 -8.60 -4.71 -0.77
N THR A 86 -8.77 -5.91 -1.34
CA THR A 86 -9.49 -6.10 -2.61
C THR A 86 -10.97 -5.77 -2.41
N ARG A 87 -11.56 -6.25 -1.31
CA ARG A 87 -12.94 -5.98 -0.96
C ARG A 87 -13.21 -4.48 -0.83
N THR A 88 -12.37 -3.74 -0.09
CA THR A 88 -12.49 -2.28 0.06
C THR A 88 -12.43 -1.55 -1.29
N VAL A 89 -11.51 -1.95 -2.19
CA VAL A 89 -11.41 -1.37 -3.53
C VAL A 89 -12.65 -1.68 -4.38
N TYR A 90 -13.16 -2.92 -4.30
CA TYR A 90 -14.35 -3.32 -5.05
C TYR A 90 -15.60 -2.61 -4.52
N GLU A 91 -15.74 -2.46 -3.21
CA GLU A 91 -16.84 -1.71 -2.59
C GLU A 91 -16.82 -0.24 -3.02
N ALA A 92 -15.67 0.40 -3.04
CA ALA A 92 -15.54 1.78 -3.52
C ALA A 92 -15.95 1.91 -5.00
N LYS A 93 -15.48 1.02 -5.87
CA LYS A 93 -15.84 1.03 -7.31
C LYS A 93 -17.33 0.72 -7.51
N TRP A 94 -17.86 -0.24 -6.77
CA TRP A 94 -19.28 -0.57 -6.79
C TRP A 94 -20.14 0.63 -6.40
N SER A 95 -19.78 1.37 -5.34
CA SER A 95 -20.49 2.58 -4.91
C SER A 95 -20.56 3.65 -6.01
N VAL A 96 -19.50 3.79 -6.83
CA VAL A 96 -19.51 4.71 -7.99
C VAL A 96 -20.49 4.22 -9.06
N PHE A 97 -20.49 2.92 -9.36
CA PHE A 97 -21.42 2.34 -10.31
C PHE A 97 -22.87 2.47 -9.84
N ALA A 98 -23.15 2.20 -8.56
CA ALA A 98 -24.49 2.31 -7.98
C ALA A 98 -25.04 3.75 -8.09
N LYS A 99 -24.23 4.76 -7.80
CA LYS A 99 -24.62 6.17 -7.96
C LYS A 99 -24.90 6.55 -9.42
N TRP A 100 -24.12 5.98 -10.34
CA TRP A 100 -24.35 6.20 -11.78
C TRP A 100 -25.66 5.55 -12.23
N CYS A 101 -25.96 4.33 -11.79
CA CYS A 101 -27.22 3.64 -12.08
C CYS A 101 -28.42 4.43 -11.53
N ASP A 102 -28.33 4.91 -10.30
CA ASP A 102 -29.38 5.75 -9.69
C ASP A 102 -29.67 7.01 -10.51
N SER A 103 -28.61 7.71 -10.97
CA SER A 103 -28.76 8.91 -11.80
C SER A 103 -29.26 8.65 -13.23
N HIS A 104 -29.25 7.40 -13.70
CA HIS A 104 -29.70 7.00 -15.04
C HIS A 104 -30.92 6.07 -15.01
N GLU A 105 -31.57 5.94 -13.83
CA GLU A 105 -32.77 5.11 -13.64
C GLU A 105 -32.57 3.64 -14.03
N VAL A 106 -31.34 3.12 -13.82
CA VAL A 106 -30.98 1.74 -14.12
C VAL A 106 -31.14 0.87 -12.87
N ASP A 107 -31.85 -0.24 -13.01
CA ASP A 107 -31.95 -1.22 -11.90
C ASP A 107 -30.59 -1.83 -11.56
N LEU A 108 -30.09 -1.51 -10.38
CA LEU A 108 -28.78 -1.97 -9.90
C LEU A 108 -28.73 -3.49 -9.68
N ARG A 109 -29.89 -4.16 -9.48
CA ARG A 109 -29.96 -5.61 -9.24
C ARG A 109 -29.78 -6.41 -10.53
N SER A 110 -30.26 -5.87 -11.64
CA SER A 110 -30.17 -6.51 -12.95
C SER A 110 -29.87 -5.48 -14.05
N PRO A 111 -28.72 -4.82 -14.00
CA PRO A 111 -28.37 -3.81 -15.00
C PRO A 111 -28.23 -4.48 -16.37
N PRO A 112 -28.86 -3.94 -17.43
CA PRO A 112 -28.66 -4.47 -18.77
C PRO A 112 -27.21 -4.26 -19.23
N LEU A 113 -26.72 -5.16 -20.09
CA LEU A 113 -25.35 -5.09 -20.64
C LEU A 113 -25.04 -3.72 -21.26
N LYS A 114 -26.04 -3.13 -21.94
CA LYS A 114 -25.94 -1.77 -22.52
C LYS A 114 -25.59 -0.74 -21.47
N ALA A 115 -26.28 -0.74 -20.31
CA ALA A 115 -26.01 0.24 -19.26
C ALA A 115 -24.60 0.08 -18.67
N ILE A 116 -24.09 -1.15 -18.57
CA ILE A 116 -22.72 -1.39 -18.13
C ILE A 116 -21.70 -0.87 -19.16
N ALA A 117 -21.99 -1.04 -20.46
CA ALA A 117 -21.16 -0.50 -21.53
C ALA A 117 -21.16 1.03 -21.54
N ASP A 118 -22.33 1.65 -21.41
CA ASP A 118 -22.51 3.12 -21.33
C ASP A 118 -21.77 3.70 -20.09
N PHE A 119 -21.83 2.98 -18.96
CA PHE A 119 -21.03 3.37 -17.78
C PHE A 119 -19.53 3.32 -18.04
N PHE A 120 -19.00 2.28 -18.72
CA PHE A 120 -17.58 2.21 -19.05
C PHE A 120 -17.17 3.33 -20.00
N LEU A 121 -18.03 3.65 -20.99
CA LEU A 121 -17.81 4.78 -21.89
C LEU A 121 -17.78 6.10 -21.12
N HIS A 122 -18.74 6.36 -20.21
CA HIS A 122 -18.73 7.50 -19.30
C HIS A 122 -17.42 7.60 -18.50
N LEU A 123 -16.93 6.49 -17.93
CA LEU A 123 -15.66 6.49 -17.21
C LEU A 123 -14.48 6.85 -18.12
N PHE A 124 -14.50 6.41 -19.38
CA PHE A 124 -13.44 6.67 -20.34
C PHE A 124 -13.51 8.10 -20.91
N GLU A 125 -14.67 8.55 -21.37
CA GLU A 125 -14.83 9.82 -22.09
C GLU A 125 -15.00 11.01 -21.14
N ASP A 126 -15.91 10.91 -20.15
CA ASP A 126 -16.23 12.02 -19.27
C ASP A 126 -15.27 12.12 -18.08
N ARG A 127 -15.02 10.97 -17.41
CA ARG A 127 -14.13 10.90 -16.25
C ARG A 127 -12.65 10.81 -16.62
N LYS A 128 -12.34 10.61 -17.91
CA LYS A 128 -10.96 10.49 -18.44
C LYS A 128 -10.08 9.46 -17.71
N LEU A 129 -10.70 8.40 -17.16
CA LEU A 129 -9.95 7.38 -16.44
C LEU A 129 -9.08 6.55 -17.38
N GLN A 130 -7.98 6.02 -16.85
CA GLN A 130 -7.13 5.10 -17.59
C GLN A 130 -7.86 3.77 -17.84
N PRO A 131 -7.69 3.13 -19.02
CA PRO A 131 -8.33 1.86 -19.34
C PRO A 131 -8.10 0.79 -18.26
N THR A 132 -6.89 0.70 -17.70
CA THR A 132 -6.57 -0.23 -16.60
C THR A 132 -7.37 0.03 -15.32
N THR A 133 -7.79 1.27 -15.07
CA THR A 133 -8.68 1.61 -13.95
C THR A 133 -10.10 1.11 -14.25
N ILE A 134 -10.56 1.24 -15.52
CA ILE A 134 -11.87 0.76 -15.98
C ILE A 134 -11.94 -0.77 -15.93
N ASP A 135 -10.87 -1.50 -16.26
CA ASP A 135 -10.77 -2.96 -16.02
C ASP A 135 -11.05 -3.34 -14.57
N GLY A 136 -10.57 -2.51 -13.63
CA GLY A 136 -10.86 -2.70 -12.21
C GLY A 136 -12.33 -2.48 -11.87
N TYR A 137 -13.07 -1.59 -12.57
CA TYR A 137 -14.53 -1.45 -12.43
C TYR A 137 -15.24 -2.68 -12.98
N ARG A 138 -14.85 -3.17 -14.17
CA ARG A 138 -15.36 -4.43 -14.72
C ARG A 138 -15.24 -5.58 -13.71
N SER A 139 -14.07 -5.72 -13.10
CA SER A 139 -13.81 -6.75 -12.10
C SER A 139 -14.71 -6.60 -10.88
N ALA A 140 -14.89 -5.38 -10.37
CA ALA A 140 -15.74 -5.11 -9.21
C ALA A 140 -17.22 -5.37 -9.49
N ILE A 141 -17.73 -4.94 -10.66
CA ILE A 141 -19.11 -5.17 -11.10
C ILE A 141 -19.36 -6.67 -11.30
N SER A 142 -18.43 -7.37 -11.98
CA SER A 142 -18.53 -8.82 -12.17
C SER A 142 -18.54 -9.59 -10.85
N ASP A 143 -17.75 -9.15 -9.87
CA ASP A 143 -17.74 -9.78 -8.54
C ASP A 143 -19.05 -9.59 -7.79
N LYS A 144 -19.66 -8.41 -7.87
CA LYS A 144 -20.90 -8.09 -7.17
C LYS A 144 -22.13 -8.68 -7.83
N LEU A 145 -22.24 -8.64 -9.15
CA LEU A 145 -23.38 -9.21 -9.89
C LEU A 145 -23.32 -10.75 -9.98
N GLY A 146 -22.12 -11.32 -9.85
CA GLY A 146 -21.96 -12.76 -10.04
C GLY A 146 -22.25 -13.19 -11.50
N ASN A 147 -22.66 -14.46 -11.67
CA ASN A 147 -22.95 -15.05 -12.99
C ASN A 147 -24.46 -15.22 -13.22
N GLN A 148 -25.31 -14.41 -12.60
CA GLN A 148 -26.76 -14.68 -12.57
C GLN A 148 -27.43 -14.52 -13.93
N THR A 149 -27.20 -13.43 -14.64
CA THR A 149 -27.87 -13.16 -15.93
C THR A 149 -26.87 -12.78 -17.01
N ILE A 150 -25.83 -12.01 -16.65
CA ILE A 150 -24.82 -11.51 -17.56
C ILE A 150 -23.43 -11.79 -16.98
N ASN A 151 -22.59 -12.49 -17.73
CA ASN A 151 -21.22 -12.70 -17.31
C ASN A 151 -20.34 -11.49 -17.68
N VAL A 152 -20.45 -10.39 -16.93
CA VAL A 152 -19.72 -9.15 -17.15
C VAL A 152 -18.20 -9.39 -17.31
N GLY A 153 -17.65 -10.35 -16.56
CA GLY A 153 -16.23 -10.68 -16.60
C GLY A 153 -15.77 -11.36 -17.90
N LYS A 154 -16.67 -11.99 -18.66
CA LYS A 154 -16.35 -12.77 -19.87
C LYS A 154 -17.11 -12.33 -21.11
N ASP A 155 -17.96 -11.31 -21.02
CA ASP A 155 -18.72 -10.82 -22.14
C ASP A 155 -17.79 -10.29 -23.25
N GLU A 156 -18.05 -10.72 -24.48
CA GLU A 156 -17.19 -10.41 -25.62
C GLU A 156 -17.32 -8.94 -26.06
N ASN A 157 -18.53 -8.36 -26.02
CA ASN A 157 -18.76 -6.99 -26.43
C ASN A 157 -18.08 -6.03 -25.46
N LEU A 158 -18.21 -6.27 -24.13
CA LEU A 158 -17.48 -5.49 -23.12
C LEU A 158 -15.97 -5.65 -23.27
N THR A 159 -15.49 -6.85 -23.64
CA THR A 159 -14.06 -7.06 -23.90
C THR A 159 -13.59 -6.23 -25.07
N ARG A 160 -14.30 -6.28 -26.20
CA ARG A 160 -13.99 -5.48 -27.39
C ARG A 160 -14.03 -3.97 -27.11
N LEU A 161 -14.99 -3.52 -26.32
CA LEU A 161 -15.08 -2.11 -25.90
C LEU A 161 -13.84 -1.69 -25.10
N LEU A 162 -13.47 -2.46 -24.09
CA LEU A 162 -12.29 -2.17 -23.26
C LEU A 162 -10.99 -2.24 -24.08
N ASP A 163 -10.88 -3.19 -25.01
CA ASP A 163 -9.74 -3.27 -25.93
C ASP A 163 -9.64 -2.04 -26.83
N SER A 164 -10.78 -1.42 -27.22
CA SER A 164 -10.75 -0.15 -27.96
C SER A 164 -10.19 0.98 -27.08
N PHE A 165 -10.60 1.07 -25.82
CA PHE A 165 -10.04 2.05 -24.88
C PHE A 165 -8.53 1.89 -24.70
N HIS A 166 -8.05 0.64 -24.63
CA HIS A 166 -6.62 0.36 -24.53
C HIS A 166 -5.85 0.77 -25.79
N ARG A 167 -6.46 0.69 -26.98
CA ARG A 167 -5.87 1.17 -28.22
C ARG A 167 -5.86 2.69 -28.32
N ASP A 168 -6.95 3.34 -27.93
CA ASP A 168 -7.10 4.80 -28.01
C ASP A 168 -6.24 5.52 -26.96
N ARG A 169 -6.11 4.91 -25.77
CA ARG A 169 -5.29 5.44 -24.68
C ARG A 169 -4.36 4.35 -24.15
N PRO A 170 -3.32 4.00 -24.91
CA PRO A 170 -2.38 2.97 -24.50
C PRO A 170 -1.66 3.40 -23.23
N ARG A 171 -1.38 2.43 -22.38
CA ARG A 171 -0.58 2.67 -21.17
C ARG A 171 0.79 3.18 -21.58
N GLY A 172 1.10 4.43 -21.26
CA GLY A 172 2.45 4.97 -21.45
C GLY A 172 3.47 4.08 -20.74
N ARG A 173 4.63 3.85 -21.39
CA ARG A 173 5.74 3.19 -20.72
C ARG A 173 6.07 4.03 -19.48
N ARG A 174 5.94 3.45 -18.31
CA ARG A 174 6.42 4.10 -17.09
C ARG A 174 7.92 4.30 -17.27
N GLY A 175 8.34 5.55 -17.36
CA GLY A 175 9.76 5.86 -17.40
C GLY A 175 10.45 5.28 -16.16
N VAL A 176 11.72 4.96 -16.32
CA VAL A 176 12.59 4.69 -15.15
C VAL A 176 12.45 5.88 -14.19
N PRO A 177 12.43 5.67 -12.87
CA PRO A 177 12.37 6.77 -11.92
C PRO A 177 13.43 7.81 -12.27
N THR A 178 13.03 9.07 -12.38
CA THR A 178 13.90 10.17 -12.82
C THR A 178 14.87 10.63 -11.74
N TRP A 179 14.84 10.01 -10.54
CA TRP A 179 15.72 10.34 -9.45
C TRP A 179 17.01 9.49 -9.43
N ASN A 180 18.11 10.11 -9.02
CA ASN A 180 19.43 9.47 -8.97
C ASN A 180 19.66 8.88 -7.57
N LEU A 181 19.77 7.55 -7.48
CA LEU A 181 20.01 6.83 -6.22
C LEU A 181 21.35 7.24 -5.60
N SER A 182 22.41 7.37 -6.40
CA SER A 182 23.75 7.73 -5.88
C SER A 182 23.74 9.12 -5.24
N LEU A 183 23.00 10.09 -5.82
CA LEU A 183 22.80 11.40 -5.24
C LEU A 183 22.11 11.30 -3.88
N VAL A 184 20.99 10.55 -3.81
CA VAL A 184 20.25 10.37 -2.55
C VAL A 184 21.13 9.72 -1.49
N LEU A 185 21.85 8.64 -1.82
CA LEU A 185 22.76 7.98 -0.88
C LEU A 185 23.87 8.92 -0.41
N HIS A 186 24.43 9.74 -1.30
CA HIS A 186 25.44 10.73 -0.93
C HIS A 186 24.87 11.75 0.07
N GLN A 187 23.68 12.30 -0.20
CA GLN A 187 23.06 13.27 0.71
C GLN A 187 22.70 12.66 2.08
N LEU A 188 22.30 11.39 2.12
CA LEU A 188 22.07 10.70 3.40
C LEU A 188 23.33 10.57 4.29
N THR A 189 24.53 10.86 3.77
CA THR A 189 25.77 10.91 4.56
C THR A 189 26.11 12.34 5.07
N LYS A 190 25.30 13.35 4.76
CA LYS A 190 25.55 14.76 5.09
C LYS A 190 24.82 15.23 6.34
N ALA A 191 25.04 16.49 6.70
CA ALA A 191 24.71 17.10 7.97
C ALA A 191 23.25 16.95 8.44
N SER A 192 22.25 17.03 7.58
CA SER A 192 20.85 16.87 8.05
C SER A 192 20.53 15.46 8.52
N PHE A 193 21.26 14.45 8.04
CA PHE A 193 21.06 13.04 8.33
C PHE A 193 22.17 12.40 9.15
N GLU A 194 23.32 13.06 9.29
CA GLU A 194 24.48 12.62 10.08
C GLU A 194 25.07 13.81 10.86
N PRO A 195 25.56 13.56 12.08
CA PRO A 195 25.53 12.28 12.80
C PRO A 195 24.11 11.90 13.23
N LEU A 196 23.81 10.59 13.35
CA LEU A 196 22.45 10.09 13.68
C LEU A 196 21.94 10.59 15.03
N GLU A 197 22.86 10.77 15.96
CA GLU A 197 22.60 11.22 17.33
C GLU A 197 22.02 12.64 17.35
N ASP A 198 22.50 13.51 16.46
CA ASP A 198 22.11 14.93 16.37
C ASP A 198 21.00 15.18 15.35
N ALA A 199 20.80 14.26 14.42
CA ALA A 199 19.74 14.37 13.42
C ALA A 199 18.37 14.50 14.07
N SER A 200 17.49 15.35 13.51
CA SER A 200 16.10 15.40 13.98
C SER A 200 15.43 14.03 13.88
N LEU A 201 14.48 13.72 14.76
CA LEU A 201 13.76 12.44 14.71
C LEU A 201 13.07 12.22 13.36
N LYS A 202 12.61 13.28 12.70
CA LYS A 202 12.08 13.24 11.34
C LYS A 202 13.11 12.72 10.34
N HIS A 203 14.31 13.33 10.33
CA HIS A 203 15.39 12.95 9.39
C HIS A 203 15.90 11.53 9.68
N LEU A 204 16.05 11.17 10.95
CA LEU A 204 16.42 9.82 11.37
C LEU A 204 15.39 8.79 10.90
N THR A 205 14.09 9.08 11.09
CA THR A 205 13.00 8.20 10.62
C THR A 205 13.06 8.02 9.10
N PHE A 206 13.18 9.11 8.37
CA PHE A 206 13.22 9.10 6.90
C PHE A 206 14.41 8.29 6.39
N LYS A 207 15.61 8.55 6.92
CA LYS A 207 16.82 7.80 6.58
C LYS A 207 16.67 6.32 6.90
N THR A 208 16.20 5.99 8.09
CA THR A 208 16.05 4.60 8.53
C THR A 208 15.07 3.86 7.64
N VAL A 209 13.89 4.42 7.39
CA VAL A 209 12.87 3.79 6.52
C VAL A 209 13.40 3.61 5.11
N PHE A 210 14.06 4.62 4.55
CA PHE A 210 14.64 4.56 3.21
C PHE A 210 15.70 3.45 3.08
N LEU A 211 16.67 3.43 4.01
CA LEU A 211 17.74 2.43 4.00
C LEU A 211 17.20 1.01 4.24
N MET A 212 16.20 0.85 5.12
CA MET A 212 15.55 -0.43 5.38
C MET A 212 14.75 -0.91 4.17
N ALA A 213 14.04 -0.02 3.49
CA ALA A 213 13.31 -0.35 2.25
C ALA A 213 14.27 -0.76 1.14
N LEU A 214 15.38 -0.03 0.97
CA LEU A 214 16.40 -0.31 -0.03
C LEU A 214 17.09 -1.66 0.24
N ALA A 215 17.50 -1.90 1.48
CA ALA A 215 18.22 -3.12 1.85
C ALA A 215 17.34 -4.38 1.81
N SER A 216 16.05 -4.25 2.12
CA SER A 216 15.14 -5.40 2.15
C SER A 216 14.48 -5.70 0.80
N GLY A 217 14.35 -4.73 -0.10
CA GLY A 217 13.58 -4.85 -1.34
C GLY A 217 12.09 -5.14 -1.12
N LYS A 218 11.59 -4.91 0.11
CA LYS A 218 10.21 -5.24 0.49
C LYS A 218 9.22 -4.15 0.13
N ARG A 219 7.97 -4.56 -0.12
CA ARG A 219 6.87 -3.62 -0.37
C ARG A 219 6.53 -2.84 0.90
N ARG A 220 6.02 -1.61 0.74
CA ARG A 220 5.59 -0.77 1.88
C ARG A 220 4.69 -1.47 2.88
N SER A 221 3.79 -2.35 2.42
CA SER A 221 2.89 -3.10 3.29
C SER A 221 3.62 -4.20 4.08
N GLU A 222 4.69 -4.77 3.53
CA GLU A 222 5.52 -5.78 4.20
C GLU A 222 6.39 -5.10 5.26
N ILE A 223 6.99 -3.95 4.95
CA ILE A 223 7.77 -3.14 5.91
C ILE A 223 6.87 -2.65 7.06
N HIS A 224 5.66 -2.21 6.73
CA HIS A 224 4.67 -1.79 7.73
C HIS A 224 4.28 -2.93 8.68
N ALA A 225 4.19 -4.16 8.18
CA ALA A 225 3.79 -5.32 8.97
C ALA A 225 4.88 -5.85 9.93
N TRP A 226 6.07 -5.27 9.96
CA TRP A 226 7.11 -5.65 10.90
C TRP A 226 6.74 -5.23 12.33
N LEU A 227 6.78 -6.20 13.24
CA LEU A 227 6.46 -5.98 14.65
C LEU A 227 7.73 -5.75 15.47
N TYR A 228 7.70 -4.73 16.34
CA TYR A 228 8.83 -4.38 17.21
C TYR A 228 9.23 -5.55 18.13
N LYS A 229 8.25 -6.22 18.75
CA LYS A 229 8.49 -7.38 19.62
C LYS A 229 9.10 -8.58 18.90
N ASN A 230 8.96 -8.63 17.58
CA ASN A 230 9.45 -9.75 16.75
C ASN A 230 10.80 -9.47 16.08
N ILE A 231 11.43 -8.34 16.39
CA ILE A 231 12.81 -8.07 15.94
C ILE A 231 13.75 -9.06 16.63
N ARG A 232 14.63 -9.67 15.85
CA ARG A 232 15.76 -10.46 16.37
C ARG A 232 17.05 -9.86 15.84
N ASN A 233 17.99 -9.59 16.71
CA ASN A 233 19.32 -9.11 16.38
C ASN A 233 20.36 -10.05 16.98
N GLN A 234 21.48 -10.19 16.34
CA GLN A 234 22.64 -10.82 16.94
C GLN A 234 23.28 -9.89 17.97
N SER A 235 23.97 -10.45 18.96
CA SER A 235 24.53 -9.73 20.12
C SER A 235 25.35 -8.50 19.76
N ASN A 236 25.97 -8.49 18.58
CA ASN A 236 26.82 -7.40 18.08
C ASN A 236 26.14 -6.54 17.00
N TRP A 237 24.84 -6.69 16.76
CA TRP A 237 24.13 -6.02 15.67
C TRP A 237 24.74 -6.25 14.28
N SER A 238 25.34 -7.41 14.05
CA SER A 238 25.86 -7.76 12.73
C SER A 238 24.76 -7.99 11.69
N ASN A 239 23.59 -8.34 12.13
CA ASN A 239 22.37 -8.39 11.33
C ASN A 239 21.13 -8.17 12.19
N VAL A 240 20.01 -7.90 11.53
CA VAL A 240 18.68 -7.83 12.14
C VAL A 240 17.70 -8.63 11.31
N SER A 241 16.86 -9.43 11.98
CA SER A 241 15.80 -10.23 11.37
C SER A 241 14.44 -9.68 11.76
N PHE A 242 13.56 -9.53 10.78
CA PHE A 242 12.18 -9.07 10.95
C PHE A 242 11.22 -10.20 10.66
N TYR A 243 10.29 -10.39 11.57
CA TYR A 243 9.17 -11.29 11.40
C TYR A 243 7.91 -10.46 11.25
N PRO A 244 7.14 -10.62 10.16
CA PRO A 244 5.89 -9.91 9.99
C PRO A 244 4.85 -10.37 11.00
N SER A 245 3.79 -9.57 11.16
CA SER A 245 2.63 -9.98 11.95
C SER A 245 2.09 -11.33 11.47
N PRO A 246 1.72 -12.24 12.38
CA PRO A 246 1.11 -13.52 12.01
C PRO A 246 -0.17 -13.38 11.17
N SER A 247 -0.89 -12.27 11.32
CA SER A 247 -2.09 -11.96 10.53
C SER A 247 -1.78 -11.35 9.15
N PHE A 248 -0.52 -11.02 8.88
CA PHE A 248 -0.13 -10.40 7.61
C PHE A 248 0.04 -11.45 6.51
N LEU A 249 -0.63 -11.20 5.38
CA LEU A 249 -0.48 -11.98 4.14
C LEU A 249 0.18 -11.11 3.07
N SER A 250 1.34 -11.51 2.58
CA SER A 250 2.00 -10.80 1.49
C SER A 250 1.21 -10.92 0.17
N LYS A 251 1.36 -9.97 -0.76
CA LYS A 251 0.54 -9.91 -1.99
C LYS A 251 0.59 -11.22 -2.82
N ASN A 252 1.73 -11.90 -2.80
CA ASN A 252 1.95 -13.11 -3.60
C ASN A 252 1.76 -14.42 -2.81
N GLN A 253 1.42 -14.32 -1.52
CA GLN A 253 1.20 -15.49 -0.67
C GLN A 253 -0.19 -16.04 -0.92
N LEU A 254 -0.27 -17.32 -1.23
CA LEU A 254 -1.55 -18.01 -1.32
C LEU A 254 -2.13 -18.20 0.08
N ALA A 255 -3.44 -18.04 0.22
CA ALA A 255 -4.12 -18.24 1.50
C ALA A 255 -3.92 -19.68 2.05
N LYS A 256 -3.51 -20.62 1.21
CA LYS A 256 -3.21 -22.02 1.57
C LYS A 256 -1.97 -22.20 2.47
N GLU A 257 -1.02 -21.24 2.43
CA GLU A 257 0.22 -21.34 3.18
C GLU A 257 0.06 -20.94 4.66
N GLY A 258 -1.10 -20.47 5.04
CA GLY A 258 -1.42 -20.05 6.40
C GLY A 258 -0.77 -18.72 6.85
N PRO A 259 -1.35 -18.05 7.83
CA PRO A 259 -0.70 -16.92 8.46
C PRO A 259 0.55 -17.39 9.21
N GLY A 260 1.67 -16.72 9.01
CA GLY A 260 2.94 -17.04 9.68
C GLY A 260 3.97 -17.80 8.84
N SER A 261 3.65 -18.25 7.61
CA SER A 261 4.62 -18.92 6.72
C SER A 261 5.58 -17.97 6.01
N VAL A 262 5.47 -16.66 6.25
CA VAL A 262 6.37 -15.68 5.64
C VAL A 262 7.76 -15.79 6.26
N ALA A 263 8.74 -16.14 5.43
CA ALA A 263 10.13 -16.20 5.86
C ALA A 263 10.59 -14.84 6.44
N PRO A 264 11.42 -14.86 7.50
CA PRO A 264 11.95 -13.64 8.08
C PRO A 264 12.80 -12.88 7.06
N VAL A 265 12.78 -11.56 7.16
CA VAL A 265 13.67 -10.71 6.39
C VAL A 265 14.92 -10.45 7.19
N VAL A 266 16.07 -10.92 6.72
CA VAL A 266 17.35 -10.71 7.37
C VAL A 266 18.11 -9.61 6.65
N ILE A 267 18.50 -8.56 7.39
CA ILE A 267 19.26 -7.43 6.87
C ILE A 267 20.62 -7.41 7.57
N PRO A 268 21.73 -7.60 6.84
CA PRO A 268 23.06 -7.53 7.40
C PRO A 268 23.49 -6.09 7.63
N ALA A 269 24.33 -5.86 8.63
CA ALA A 269 25.04 -4.61 8.81
C ALA A 269 26.15 -4.46 7.75
N LEU A 270 26.34 -3.26 7.24
CA LEU A 270 27.39 -3.01 6.24
C LEU A 270 28.79 -2.96 6.87
N ALA A 271 28.88 -2.54 8.14
CA ALA A 271 30.16 -2.21 8.76
C ALA A 271 30.94 -3.36 9.43
N PRO A 272 30.33 -4.39 10.06
CA PRO A 272 31.13 -5.32 10.88
C PRO A 272 31.93 -6.36 10.08
N THR A 273 31.53 -6.63 8.84
CA THR A 273 32.11 -7.73 8.05
C THR A 273 33.26 -7.30 7.14
N LEU A 274 33.58 -6.01 7.09
CA LEU A 274 34.58 -5.47 6.16
C LEU A 274 35.64 -4.69 6.92
N ALA A 275 36.80 -5.28 7.09
CA ALA A 275 38.00 -4.64 7.64
C ALA A 275 38.40 -3.30 6.92
N ARG A 276 37.72 -2.96 5.82
CA ARG A 276 37.90 -1.77 4.99
C ARG A 276 36.61 -1.01 4.73
N SER A 277 35.65 -0.98 5.69
CA SER A 277 34.44 -0.18 5.47
C SER A 277 34.76 1.31 5.49
N SER A 278 34.36 2.02 4.43
CA SER A 278 34.52 3.46 4.36
C SER A 278 33.62 4.17 5.39
N LYS A 279 33.91 5.46 5.68
CA LYS A 279 33.03 6.30 6.51
C LYS A 279 31.61 6.35 5.89
N ALA A 280 31.52 6.37 4.56
CA ALA A 280 30.25 6.35 3.84
C ALA A 280 29.46 5.06 4.05
N ASP A 281 30.11 3.88 4.03
CA ASP A 281 29.46 2.59 4.29
C ASP A 281 28.87 2.54 5.70
N ARG A 282 29.60 3.07 6.70
CA ARG A 282 29.08 3.17 8.06
C ARG A 282 27.87 4.10 8.16
N SER A 283 27.90 5.24 7.48
CA SER A 283 26.80 6.21 7.45
C SER A 283 25.56 5.65 6.76
N LEU A 284 25.72 4.75 5.78
CA LEU A 284 24.63 4.13 5.04
C LEU A 284 24.21 2.76 5.60
N CYS A 285 24.74 2.33 6.74
CA CYS A 285 24.39 1.05 7.35
C CYS A 285 22.93 1.07 7.86
N PRO A 286 22.03 0.24 7.29
CA PRO A 286 20.63 0.19 7.69
C PRO A 286 20.46 -0.28 9.15
N VAL A 287 21.29 -1.22 9.60
CA VAL A 287 21.23 -1.75 10.97
C VAL A 287 21.66 -0.70 12.00
N ARG A 288 22.72 0.11 11.71
CA ARG A 288 23.12 1.24 12.55
C ARG A 288 22.00 2.28 12.66
N ALA A 289 21.43 2.65 11.51
CA ALA A 289 20.32 3.61 11.49
C ALA A 289 19.10 3.10 12.27
N LEU A 290 18.73 1.83 12.09
CA LEU A 290 17.66 1.21 12.83
C LEU A 290 17.92 1.20 14.35
N ARG A 291 19.12 0.80 14.78
CA ARG A 291 19.48 0.78 16.21
C ARG A 291 19.29 2.15 16.83
N CYS A 292 19.89 3.19 16.24
CA CYS A 292 19.73 4.56 16.72
C CYS A 292 18.27 5.01 16.73
N TYR A 293 17.50 4.64 15.69
CA TYR A 293 16.08 4.93 15.62
C TYR A 293 15.28 4.25 16.76
N LEU A 294 15.54 2.96 17.04
CA LEU A 294 14.86 2.24 18.10
C LEU A 294 15.19 2.83 19.48
N ASP A 295 16.46 3.15 19.72
CA ASP A 295 16.92 3.77 20.96
C ASP A 295 16.23 5.13 21.18
N ARG A 296 16.20 5.99 20.15
CA ARG A 296 15.61 7.34 20.24
C ARG A 296 14.08 7.39 20.21
N THR A 297 13.43 6.28 19.89
CA THR A 297 11.95 6.16 19.92
C THR A 297 11.43 5.27 21.04
N SER A 298 12.29 4.83 21.98
CA SER A 298 11.92 3.95 23.09
C SER A 298 10.69 4.45 23.84
N ASP A 299 10.70 5.71 24.25
CA ASP A 299 9.65 6.33 25.06
C ASP A 299 8.34 6.57 24.28
N MET A 300 8.41 6.57 22.94
CA MET A 300 7.25 6.76 22.08
C MET A 300 6.53 5.46 21.71
N ARG A 301 7.01 4.30 22.23
CA ARG A 301 6.54 2.96 21.83
C ARG A 301 5.50 2.36 22.74
N SER A 302 5.15 3.04 23.84
CA SER A 302 4.11 2.55 24.75
C SER A 302 2.81 2.27 23.98
N GLY A 303 2.31 1.04 24.07
CA GLY A 303 1.12 0.58 23.36
C GLY A 303 1.24 0.41 21.83
N LYS A 304 2.43 0.58 21.23
CA LYS A 304 2.63 0.46 19.80
C LYS A 304 3.37 -0.84 19.44
N GLU A 305 2.83 -1.56 18.49
CA GLU A 305 3.40 -2.86 18.09
C GLU A 305 4.36 -2.78 16.88
N LEU A 306 4.22 -1.75 16.04
CA LEU A 306 4.98 -1.63 14.80
C LEU A 306 6.42 -1.20 15.02
N VAL A 307 7.33 -1.62 14.13
CA VAL A 307 8.73 -1.16 14.12
C VAL A 307 8.82 0.33 13.91
N PHE A 308 8.04 0.86 12.97
CA PHE A 308 8.05 2.30 12.67
C PHE A 308 6.86 2.99 13.34
N VAL A 309 7.17 4.07 14.04
CA VAL A 309 6.19 4.90 14.77
C VAL A 309 6.23 6.34 14.23
N SER A 310 5.15 7.10 14.46
CA SER A 310 5.11 8.52 14.10
C SER A 310 6.16 9.30 14.88
N PHE A 311 6.88 10.19 14.21
CA PHE A 311 7.80 11.15 14.86
C PHE A 311 7.07 12.41 15.38
N LYS A 312 5.75 12.51 15.17
CA LYS A 312 4.93 13.59 15.71
C LYS A 312 4.53 13.27 17.14
N THR A 313 4.77 14.20 18.05
CA THR A 313 4.32 14.11 19.45
C THR A 313 2.80 14.10 19.52
N GLY A 314 2.23 13.31 20.44
CA GLY A 314 0.78 13.19 20.63
C GLY A 314 0.04 12.37 19.57
N PHE A 315 0.77 11.63 18.72
CA PHE A 315 0.16 10.74 17.73
C PHE A 315 0.08 9.32 18.29
N ASP A 316 -1.07 8.97 18.85
CA ASP A 316 -1.28 7.67 19.53
C ASP A 316 -1.64 6.51 18.61
N ARG A 317 -1.99 6.79 17.36
CA ARG A 317 -2.36 5.76 16.39
C ARG A 317 -1.15 5.16 15.69
N ASP A 318 -1.27 3.91 15.26
CA ASP A 318 -0.30 3.31 14.36
C ASP A 318 -0.26 4.04 13.01
N ILE A 319 0.94 4.11 12.43
CA ILE A 319 1.11 4.66 11.09
C ILE A 319 0.45 3.73 10.04
N SER A 320 0.10 4.28 8.89
CA SER A 320 -0.41 3.50 7.77
C SER A 320 0.71 3.05 6.81
N PRO A 321 0.48 2.01 5.97
CA PRO A 321 1.42 1.68 4.90
C PRO A 321 1.68 2.85 3.94
N ALA A 322 0.70 3.74 3.75
CA ALA A 322 0.86 4.95 2.94
C ALA A 322 1.86 5.93 3.56
N THR A 323 1.93 5.99 4.89
CA THR A 323 2.91 6.81 5.62
C THR A 323 4.34 6.36 5.31
N ILE A 324 4.62 5.05 5.30
CA ILE A 324 5.93 4.51 4.89
C ILE A 324 6.30 4.98 3.47
N SER A 325 5.37 4.86 2.52
CA SER A 325 5.57 5.31 1.15
C SER A 325 5.83 6.81 1.06
N SER A 326 5.09 7.61 1.83
CA SER A 326 5.29 9.07 1.91
C SER A 326 6.67 9.44 2.44
N TRP A 327 7.12 8.78 3.50
CA TRP A 327 8.45 9.03 4.07
C TRP A 327 9.58 8.70 3.09
N ILE A 328 9.47 7.57 2.34
CA ILE A 328 10.44 7.22 1.30
C ILE A 328 10.48 8.30 0.21
N LYS A 329 9.31 8.76 -0.27
CA LYS A 329 9.23 9.83 -1.27
C LYS A 329 9.83 11.14 -0.75
N GLN A 330 9.47 11.52 0.49
CA GLN A 330 9.99 12.75 1.11
C GLN A 330 11.50 12.69 1.36
N THR A 331 12.07 11.52 1.64
CA THR A 331 13.52 11.34 1.72
C THR A 331 14.18 11.72 0.40
N VAL A 332 13.65 11.23 -0.73
CA VAL A 332 14.18 11.59 -2.05
C VAL A 332 14.06 13.10 -2.28
N VAL A 333 12.88 13.70 -2.05
CA VAL A 333 12.66 15.14 -2.25
C VAL A 333 13.66 15.96 -1.42
N LEU A 334 13.80 15.69 -0.13
CA LEU A 334 14.73 16.40 0.74
C LEU A 334 16.18 16.29 0.27
N CYS A 335 16.58 15.16 -0.31
CA CYS A 335 17.94 15.00 -0.85
C CYS A 335 18.18 15.81 -2.14
N TYR A 336 17.13 16.24 -2.83
CA TYR A 336 17.25 17.12 -3.99
C TYR A 336 17.15 18.61 -3.65
N GLU A 337 16.63 18.94 -2.47
CA GLU A 337 16.51 20.32 -1.97
C GLU A 337 17.75 20.80 -1.24
N GLN A 338 18.69 19.91 -0.92
CA GLN A 338 19.98 20.20 -0.27
C GLN A 338 21.12 20.30 -1.30
#